data_9dbfb0cf3c6af8bb8107810055d41f4c
#
_entry.id   9dbfb0cf3c6af8bb8107810055d41f4c
#
_cell.length_a   1.000
_cell.length_b   1.000
_cell.length_c   1.000
_cell.angle_alpha   90.00
_cell.angle_beta   90.00
_cell.angle_gamma   90.00
#
_symmetry.space_group_name_H-M   'P 1'
#
loop_
_entity.id
_entity.type
_entity.pdbx_description
1 polymer ?
#
loop_
_entity_poly.entity_id
_entity_poly.type
_entity_poly.pdbx_seq_one_letter_code
_entity_poly.pdbx_strand_id
1 'polypeptide(L)'
;FVLAYDQVGFGRIVTWNRNLSGYQTGRMVQRLCELETYRLMSLLALPVARSMGAELTRIETSLAALNQSISEIDKDKDERELLQELSHLAAEVERHRSDTNFRFAAAVAYHDLVRDRLRQLRESPIEGVQSMQEFLERRLTPGIKTCNSVRDRLEDLSRRIHRTTSLLRTRVDLSIQEQNQHLLSSMN
;
A
#
# COMPACT_ATOMS: atom_id res chain seq x y z
N PHE A 1 1.50 19.68 27.39
CA PHE A 1 2.25 19.24 26.21
C PHE A 1 1.83 20.09 25.02
N VAL A 2 2.79 20.66 24.31
CA VAL A 2 2.56 21.41 23.08
C VAL A 2 3.56 20.89 22.05
N LEU A 3 3.06 20.45 20.88
CA LEU A 3 3.87 20.13 19.71
C LEU A 3 3.69 21.25 18.69
N ALA A 4 4.73 21.95 18.37
CA ALA A 4 4.76 23.00 17.35
C ALA A 4 5.98 22.83 16.45
N TYR A 5 5.92 23.36 15.23
CA TYR A 5 7.08 23.46 14.35
C TYR A 5 7.56 24.92 14.34
N ASP A 6 8.87 25.10 14.38
CA ASP A 6 9.43 26.44 14.19
C ASP A 6 9.57 26.81 12.70
N GLN A 7 10.00 28.03 12.44
CA GLN A 7 10.17 28.53 11.07
C GLN A 7 11.23 27.79 10.25
N VAL A 8 12.11 27.03 10.93
CA VAL A 8 13.20 26.25 10.32
C VAL A 8 12.78 24.77 10.14
N GLY A 9 11.60 24.39 10.62
CA GLY A 9 11.04 23.04 10.47
C GLY A 9 11.37 22.08 11.62
N PHE A 10 11.97 22.56 12.71
CA PHE A 10 12.20 21.72 13.90
C PHE A 10 10.92 21.55 14.71
N GLY A 11 10.64 20.31 15.11
CA GLY A 11 9.60 20.02 16.07
C GLY A 11 9.99 20.50 17.47
N ARG A 12 9.11 21.25 18.11
CA ARG A 12 9.26 21.72 19.50
C ARG A 12 8.26 21.05 20.39
N ILE A 13 8.77 20.38 21.43
CA ILE A 13 7.96 19.73 22.46
C ILE A 13 8.18 20.48 23.76
N VAL A 14 7.13 21.09 24.30
CA VAL A 14 7.19 21.77 25.60
C VAL A 14 6.49 20.88 26.63
N THR A 15 7.21 20.54 27.69
CA THR A 15 6.68 19.76 28.82
C THR A 15 6.87 20.54 30.12
N TRP A 16 5.83 20.52 30.96
CA TRP A 16 5.89 21.12 32.28
C TRP A 16 5.97 20.03 33.34
N ASN A 17 7.12 19.87 34.00
CA ASN A 17 7.30 18.92 35.07
C ASN A 17 6.87 19.52 36.42
N ARG A 18 5.89 18.89 37.07
CA ARG A 18 5.45 19.28 38.41
C ARG A 18 6.02 18.37 39.50
N ASN A 19 5.99 17.06 39.32
CA ASN A 19 6.24 16.08 40.38
C ASN A 19 7.09 14.88 39.96
N LEU A 20 7.71 14.90 38.76
CA LEU A 20 8.55 13.79 38.32
C LEU A 20 9.96 13.92 38.87
N SER A 21 10.53 12.79 39.31
CA SER A 21 11.98 12.70 39.59
C SER A 21 12.82 12.86 38.32
N GLY A 22 14.10 13.13 38.44
CA GLY A 22 15.01 13.26 37.32
C GLY A 22 14.99 12.02 36.39
N TYR A 23 14.96 10.83 36.95
CA TYR A 23 14.87 9.57 36.21
C TYR A 23 13.55 9.45 35.43
N GLN A 24 12.44 9.80 36.06
CA GLN A 24 11.11 9.79 35.41
C GLN A 24 11.03 10.83 34.29
N THR A 25 11.60 12.00 34.51
CA THR A 25 11.68 13.07 33.48
C THR A 25 12.51 12.62 32.28
N GLY A 26 13.69 12.02 32.48
CA GLY A 26 14.51 11.48 31.40
C GLY A 26 13.78 10.43 30.57
N ARG A 27 13.08 9.49 31.23
CA ARG A 27 12.27 8.48 30.57
C ARG A 27 11.09 9.09 29.80
N MET A 28 10.47 10.13 30.32
CA MET A 28 9.39 10.84 29.61
C MET A 28 9.91 11.51 28.35
N VAL A 29 11.02 12.22 28.43
CA VAL A 29 11.66 12.88 27.27
C VAL A 29 12.03 11.83 26.22
N GLN A 30 12.64 10.72 26.61
CA GLN A 30 12.94 9.63 25.67
C GLN A 30 11.68 9.14 24.93
N ARG A 31 10.59 8.87 25.64
CA ARG A 31 9.33 8.41 25.02
C ARG A 31 8.74 9.43 24.05
N LEU A 32 8.82 10.72 24.36
CA LEU A 32 8.35 11.77 23.49
C LEU A 32 9.21 11.87 22.22
N CYS A 33 10.53 11.76 22.33
CA CYS A 33 11.43 11.73 21.18
C CYS A 33 11.19 10.48 20.30
N GLU A 34 11.03 9.30 20.92
CA GLU A 34 10.69 8.07 20.20
C GLU A 34 9.36 8.19 19.47
N LEU A 35 8.35 8.74 20.12
CA LEU A 35 7.02 8.94 19.54
C LEU A 35 7.09 9.84 18.30
N GLU A 36 7.82 10.94 18.36
CA GLU A 36 7.99 11.86 17.24
C GLU A 36 8.80 11.21 16.10
N THR A 37 9.84 10.47 16.43
CA THR A 37 10.63 9.71 15.47
C THR A 37 9.76 8.69 14.73
N TYR A 38 9.01 7.86 15.45
CA TYR A 38 8.17 6.84 14.83
C TYR A 38 7.01 7.45 14.04
N ARG A 39 6.48 8.58 14.50
CA ARG A 39 5.48 9.36 13.76
C ARG A 39 6.02 9.80 12.39
N LEU A 40 7.21 10.38 12.33
CA LEU A 40 7.84 10.80 11.09
C LEU A 40 8.13 9.60 10.19
N MET A 41 8.70 8.53 10.73
CA MET A 41 9.02 7.31 9.98
C MET A 41 7.76 6.67 9.38
N SER A 42 6.64 6.66 10.10
CA SER A 42 5.38 6.12 9.58
C SER A 42 4.81 6.92 8.40
N LEU A 43 5.11 8.21 8.32
CA LEU A 43 4.63 9.08 7.25
C LEU A 43 5.50 9.06 5.98
N LEU A 44 6.72 8.51 6.03
CA LEU A 44 7.62 8.47 4.86
C LEU A 44 7.07 7.67 3.68
N ALA A 45 6.16 6.74 3.93
CA ALA A 45 5.51 5.95 2.89
C ALA A 45 4.37 6.70 2.18
N LEU A 46 3.78 7.71 2.81
CA LEU A 46 2.58 8.39 2.30
C LEU A 46 2.79 9.12 0.95
N PRO A 47 3.91 9.83 0.70
CA PRO A 47 4.15 10.41 -0.63
C PRO A 47 4.20 9.35 -1.72
N VAL A 48 4.83 8.20 -1.46
CA VAL A 48 4.88 7.06 -2.38
C VAL A 48 3.49 6.48 -2.63
N ALA A 49 2.69 6.29 -1.59
CA ALA A 49 1.32 5.80 -1.74
C ALA A 49 0.45 6.76 -2.56
N ARG A 50 0.63 8.08 -2.40
CA ARG A 50 -0.10 9.09 -3.17
C ARG A 50 0.30 9.09 -4.65
N SER A 51 1.59 8.97 -4.97
CA SER A 51 2.06 8.92 -6.36
C SER A 51 1.57 7.66 -7.09
N MET A 52 1.36 6.56 -6.37
CA MET A 52 0.85 5.30 -6.93
C MET A 52 -0.63 5.36 -7.35
N GLY A 53 -1.41 6.34 -6.87
CA GLY A 53 -2.85 6.40 -7.11
C GLY A 53 -3.22 6.46 -8.60
N ALA A 54 -2.58 7.37 -9.37
CA ALA A 54 -2.80 7.52 -10.79
C ALA A 54 -2.34 6.27 -11.57
N GLU A 55 -1.20 5.71 -11.19
CA GLU A 55 -0.61 4.54 -11.82
C GLU A 55 -1.49 3.29 -11.66
N LEU A 56 -2.02 3.06 -10.46
CA LEU A 56 -2.97 2.00 -10.20
C LEU A 56 -4.24 2.13 -11.05
N THR A 57 -4.76 3.34 -11.17
CA THR A 57 -5.96 3.58 -12.00
C THR A 57 -5.67 3.29 -13.48
N ARG A 58 -4.49 3.66 -13.98
CA ARG A 58 -4.05 3.33 -15.35
C ARG A 58 -4.00 1.80 -15.56
N ILE A 59 -3.35 1.09 -14.64
CA ILE A 59 -3.22 -0.38 -14.71
C ILE A 59 -4.61 -1.06 -14.65
N GLU A 60 -5.49 -0.60 -13.77
CA GLU A 60 -6.87 -1.10 -13.67
C GLU A 60 -7.64 -0.91 -14.96
N THR A 61 -7.50 0.26 -15.60
CA THR A 61 -8.15 0.57 -16.89
C THR A 61 -7.59 -0.31 -18.00
N SER A 62 -6.27 -0.50 -18.05
CA SER A 62 -5.63 -1.39 -19.04
C SER A 62 -6.09 -2.83 -18.87
N LEU A 63 -6.17 -3.34 -17.64
CA LEU A 63 -6.67 -4.69 -17.37
C LEU A 63 -8.15 -4.84 -17.77
N ALA A 64 -8.98 -3.82 -17.54
CA ALA A 64 -10.38 -3.83 -17.96
C ALA A 64 -10.52 -3.89 -19.48
N ALA A 65 -9.74 -3.10 -20.23
CA ALA A 65 -9.70 -3.12 -21.68
C ALA A 65 -9.25 -4.48 -22.22
N LEU A 66 -8.19 -5.08 -21.64
CA LEU A 66 -7.73 -6.41 -22.00
C LEU A 66 -8.81 -7.48 -21.77
N ASN A 67 -9.51 -7.44 -20.64
CA ASN A 67 -10.62 -8.36 -20.36
C ASN A 67 -11.74 -8.24 -21.38
N GLN A 68 -12.05 -7.02 -21.83
CA GLN A 68 -13.03 -6.80 -22.90
C GLN A 68 -12.56 -7.40 -24.21
N SER A 69 -11.33 -7.12 -24.64
CA SER A 69 -10.73 -7.70 -25.85
C SER A 69 -10.75 -9.23 -25.82
N ILE A 70 -10.42 -9.85 -24.68
CA ILE A 70 -10.48 -11.33 -24.50
C ILE A 70 -11.89 -11.87 -24.71
N SER A 71 -12.93 -11.11 -24.32
CA SER A 71 -14.33 -11.56 -24.50
C SER A 71 -14.84 -11.46 -25.95
N GLU A 72 -14.22 -10.59 -26.75
CA GLU A 72 -14.60 -10.28 -28.13
C GLU A 72 -13.77 -11.03 -29.19
N ILE A 73 -12.76 -11.82 -28.77
CA ILE A 73 -11.86 -12.49 -29.69
C ILE A 73 -12.52 -13.66 -30.42
N ASP A 74 -12.36 -13.65 -31.73
CA ASP A 74 -12.81 -14.69 -32.65
C ASP A 74 -11.69 -15.48 -33.37
N LYS A 75 -10.38 -15.15 -33.15
CA LYS A 75 -9.24 -15.78 -33.86
C LYS A 75 -7.93 -15.87 -33.06
N ASP A 76 -7.18 -16.98 -33.28
CA ASP A 76 -5.94 -17.38 -32.61
C ASP A 76 -4.77 -16.37 -32.63
N LYS A 77 -4.74 -15.44 -33.60
CA LYS A 77 -3.63 -14.48 -33.72
C LYS A 77 -3.62 -13.44 -32.62
N ASP A 78 -4.80 -13.04 -32.16
CA ASP A 78 -4.97 -12.00 -31.16
C ASP A 78 -4.67 -12.50 -29.73
N GLU A 79 -4.78 -13.81 -29.49
CA GLU A 79 -4.58 -14.40 -28.16
C GLU A 79 -3.13 -14.34 -27.67
N ARG A 80 -2.16 -14.48 -28.56
CA ARG A 80 -0.73 -14.36 -28.21
C ARG A 80 -0.32 -12.94 -27.84
N GLU A 81 -0.89 -11.97 -28.56
CA GLU A 81 -0.64 -10.55 -28.33
C GLU A 81 -1.22 -10.14 -26.96
N LEU A 82 -2.42 -10.57 -26.63
CA LEU A 82 -3.03 -10.35 -25.33
C LEU A 82 -2.30 -11.05 -24.17
N LEU A 83 -1.77 -12.26 -24.37
CA LEU A 83 -0.91 -12.91 -23.40
C LEU A 83 0.37 -12.12 -23.13
N GLN A 84 0.95 -11.53 -24.16
CA GLN A 84 2.13 -10.69 -24.04
C GLN A 84 1.80 -9.40 -23.25
N GLU A 85 0.69 -8.73 -23.58
CA GLU A 85 0.24 -7.53 -22.85
C GLU A 85 -0.08 -7.83 -21.37
N LEU A 86 -0.77 -8.94 -21.09
CA LEU A 86 -1.02 -9.39 -19.72
C LEU A 86 0.29 -9.67 -18.97
N SER A 87 1.29 -10.26 -19.65
CA SER A 87 2.60 -10.53 -19.05
C SER A 87 3.35 -9.24 -18.73
N HIS A 88 3.29 -8.23 -19.59
CA HIS A 88 3.84 -6.91 -19.34
C HIS A 88 3.16 -6.24 -18.14
N LEU A 89 1.83 -6.29 -18.09
CA LEU A 89 1.06 -5.72 -16.98
C LEU A 89 1.35 -6.44 -15.66
N ALA A 90 1.51 -7.76 -15.68
CA ALA A 90 1.93 -8.55 -14.52
C ALA A 90 3.31 -8.13 -14.00
N ALA A 91 4.29 -8.00 -14.90
CA ALA A 91 5.64 -7.59 -14.54
C ALA A 91 5.67 -6.17 -13.95
N GLU A 92 4.84 -5.27 -14.48
CA GLU A 92 4.70 -3.90 -13.96
C GLU A 92 4.13 -3.90 -12.54
N VAL A 93 3.05 -4.63 -12.30
CA VAL A 93 2.44 -4.76 -10.97
C VAL A 93 3.42 -5.36 -9.96
N GLU A 94 4.15 -6.42 -10.33
CA GLU A 94 5.14 -7.03 -9.45
C GLU A 94 6.31 -6.10 -9.13
N ARG A 95 6.76 -5.29 -10.08
CA ARG A 95 7.76 -4.26 -9.82
C ARG A 95 7.25 -3.26 -8.79
N HIS A 96 6.04 -2.71 -8.96
CA HIS A 96 5.46 -1.79 -8.00
C HIS A 96 5.25 -2.41 -6.62
N ARG A 97 4.85 -3.67 -6.53
CA ARG A 97 4.76 -4.42 -5.28
C ARG A 97 6.12 -4.53 -4.59
N SER A 98 7.15 -4.93 -5.33
CA SER A 98 8.51 -5.06 -4.82
C SER A 98 9.04 -3.73 -4.28
N ASP A 99 8.86 -2.64 -5.03
CA ASP A 99 9.36 -1.31 -4.70
C ASP A 99 8.67 -0.69 -3.47
N THR A 100 7.41 -1.06 -3.22
CA THR A 100 6.59 -0.44 -2.16
C THR A 100 6.41 -1.29 -0.93
N ASN A 101 6.50 -2.62 -1.02
CA ASN A 101 6.15 -3.55 0.06
C ASN A 101 6.89 -3.26 1.36
N PHE A 102 8.21 -3.10 1.29
CA PHE A 102 9.03 -2.83 2.48
C PHE A 102 8.64 -1.50 3.15
N ARG A 103 8.40 -0.44 2.35
CA ARG A 103 8.04 0.89 2.86
C ARG A 103 6.67 0.88 3.53
N PHE A 104 5.70 0.19 2.95
CA PHE A 104 4.34 0.12 3.51
C PHE A 104 4.31 -0.75 4.77
N ALA A 105 5.03 -1.88 4.78
CA ALA A 105 5.18 -2.70 5.98
C ALA A 105 5.86 -1.94 7.12
N ALA A 106 6.94 -1.22 6.81
CA ALA A 106 7.64 -0.37 7.80
C ALA A 106 6.73 0.75 8.34
N ALA A 107 5.94 1.40 7.48
CA ALA A 107 5.01 2.46 7.92
C ALA A 107 3.97 1.93 8.92
N VAL A 108 3.43 0.73 8.69
CA VAL A 108 2.49 0.08 9.62
C VAL A 108 3.21 -0.24 10.94
N ALA A 109 4.39 -0.84 10.90
CA ALA A 109 5.16 -1.18 12.09
C ALA A 109 5.48 0.08 12.94
N TYR A 110 5.92 1.17 12.31
CA TYR A 110 6.15 2.44 13.02
C TYR A 110 4.87 3.04 13.58
N HIS A 111 3.75 2.95 12.87
CA HIS A 111 2.45 3.39 13.38
C HIS A 111 2.04 2.60 14.64
N ASP A 112 2.26 1.29 14.67
CA ASP A 112 1.98 0.47 15.85
C ASP A 112 2.88 0.87 17.02
N LEU A 113 4.17 1.16 16.77
CA LEU A 113 5.06 1.71 17.80
C LEU A 113 4.57 3.05 18.35
N VAL A 114 4.04 3.95 17.49
CA VAL A 114 3.40 5.20 17.96
C VAL A 114 2.26 4.91 18.91
N ARG A 115 1.36 3.99 18.56
CA ARG A 115 0.22 3.60 19.41
C ARG A 115 0.68 3.01 20.75
N ASP A 116 1.74 2.19 20.74
CA ASP A 116 2.32 1.62 21.95
C ASP A 116 2.92 2.69 22.85
N ARG A 117 3.64 3.66 22.28
CA ARG A 117 4.21 4.77 23.05
C ARG A 117 3.13 5.67 23.65
N LEU A 118 2.05 5.95 22.90
CA LEU A 118 0.91 6.70 23.40
C LEU A 118 0.27 6.01 24.62
N ARG A 119 0.04 4.70 24.55
CA ARG A 119 -0.48 3.92 25.67
C ARG A 119 0.43 3.98 26.89
N GLN A 120 1.76 3.93 26.71
CA GLN A 120 2.74 4.02 27.79
C GLN A 120 2.82 5.41 28.43
N LEU A 121 2.41 6.47 27.74
CA LEU A 121 2.33 7.82 28.32
C LEU A 121 1.25 7.93 29.37
N ARG A 122 0.21 7.08 29.32
CA ARG A 122 -0.93 7.09 30.26
C ARG A 122 -1.55 8.48 30.35
N GLU A 123 -1.82 9.06 29.20
CA GLU A 123 -2.41 10.40 29.11
C GLU A 123 -3.76 10.47 29.86
N SER A 124 -3.92 11.48 30.68
CA SER A 124 -5.19 11.78 31.33
C SER A 124 -5.88 12.91 30.59
N PRO A 125 -7.14 12.78 30.20
CA PRO A 125 -7.86 13.82 29.49
C PRO A 125 -8.01 15.07 30.36
N ILE A 126 -7.88 16.24 29.73
CA ILE A 126 -8.14 17.55 30.34
C ILE A 126 -9.32 18.14 29.58
N GLU A 127 -10.35 18.57 30.29
CA GLU A 127 -11.56 19.13 29.69
C GLU A 127 -11.21 20.34 28.80
N GLY A 128 -11.76 20.35 27.59
CA GLY A 128 -11.52 21.41 26.60
C GLY A 128 -10.16 21.34 25.88
N VAL A 129 -9.30 20.33 26.16
CA VAL A 129 -8.00 20.17 25.53
C VAL A 129 -7.94 18.85 24.78
N GLN A 130 -7.56 18.92 23.50
CA GLN A 130 -7.36 17.71 22.70
C GLN A 130 -6.19 16.89 23.24
N SER A 131 -6.39 15.58 23.42
CA SER A 131 -5.33 14.66 23.83
C SER A 131 -4.28 14.46 22.70
N MET A 132 -3.06 14.07 23.09
CA MET A 132 -2.04 13.71 22.12
C MET A 132 -2.44 12.49 21.29
N GLN A 133 -3.09 11.53 21.93
CA GLN A 133 -3.60 10.35 21.25
C GLN A 133 -4.60 10.75 20.16
N GLU A 134 -5.62 11.51 20.44
CA GLU A 134 -6.60 11.97 19.44
C GLU A 134 -5.95 12.80 18.33
N PHE A 135 -5.01 13.68 18.68
CA PHE A 135 -4.30 14.51 17.72
C PHE A 135 -3.50 13.66 16.73
N LEU A 136 -2.75 12.68 17.22
CA LEU A 136 -1.92 11.83 16.37
C LEU A 136 -2.74 10.81 15.58
N GLU A 137 -3.74 10.18 16.16
CA GLU A 137 -4.63 9.25 15.47
C GLU A 137 -5.33 9.94 14.30
N ARG A 138 -5.82 11.15 14.49
CA ARG A 138 -6.49 11.93 13.45
C ARG A 138 -5.57 12.27 12.27
N ARG A 139 -4.26 12.42 12.50
CA ARG A 139 -3.28 12.76 11.46
C ARG A 139 -2.60 11.55 10.81
N LEU A 140 -2.32 10.50 11.57
CA LEU A 140 -1.57 9.34 11.09
C LEU A 140 -2.47 8.30 10.44
N THR A 141 -3.61 8.00 11.05
CA THR A 141 -4.49 6.92 10.60
C THR A 141 -4.92 7.06 9.13
N PRO A 142 -5.30 8.25 8.60
CA PRO A 142 -5.62 8.40 7.19
C PRO A 142 -4.44 8.08 6.27
N GLY A 143 -3.22 8.49 6.65
CA GLY A 143 -2.00 8.21 5.89
C GLY A 143 -1.70 6.70 5.80
N ILE A 144 -1.80 6.00 6.92
CA ILE A 144 -1.62 4.54 6.98
C ILE A 144 -2.71 3.80 6.19
N LYS A 145 -3.97 4.25 6.30
CA LYS A 145 -5.06 3.70 5.48
C LYS A 145 -4.79 3.85 3.99
N THR A 146 -4.22 4.99 3.55
CA THR A 146 -3.83 5.20 2.15
C THR A 146 -2.75 4.21 1.73
N CYS A 147 -1.71 3.99 2.53
CA CYS A 147 -0.67 3.00 2.24
C CYS A 147 -1.23 1.58 2.14
N ASN A 148 -2.10 1.18 3.08
CA ASN A 148 -2.76 -0.11 3.05
C ASN A 148 -3.66 -0.27 1.81
N SER A 149 -4.45 0.75 1.47
CA SER A 149 -5.31 0.72 0.28
C SER A 149 -4.50 0.50 -1.01
N VAL A 150 -3.36 1.17 -1.16
CA VAL A 150 -2.46 0.98 -2.31
C VAL A 150 -1.90 -0.44 -2.35
N ARG A 151 -1.44 -0.95 -1.22
CA ARG A 151 -0.94 -2.33 -1.12
C ARG A 151 -2.02 -3.35 -1.51
N ASP A 152 -3.22 -3.20 -0.95
CA ASP A 152 -4.33 -4.12 -1.19
C ASP A 152 -4.81 -4.08 -2.65
N ARG A 153 -4.79 -2.89 -3.29
CA ARG A 153 -5.08 -2.74 -4.73
C ARG A 153 -4.02 -3.42 -5.60
N LEU A 154 -2.74 -3.27 -5.29
CA LEU A 154 -1.65 -3.95 -6.01
C LEU A 154 -1.79 -5.48 -5.90
N GLU A 155 -2.14 -5.97 -4.72
CA GLU A 155 -2.35 -7.41 -4.50
C GLU A 155 -3.58 -7.93 -5.25
N ASP A 156 -4.67 -7.17 -5.27
CA ASP A 156 -5.86 -7.52 -6.05
C ASP A 156 -5.58 -7.54 -7.55
N LEU A 157 -4.87 -6.53 -8.07
CA LEU A 157 -4.44 -6.47 -9.47
C LEU A 157 -3.59 -7.69 -9.86
N SER A 158 -2.60 -8.05 -9.05
CA SER A 158 -1.76 -9.23 -9.28
C SER A 158 -2.61 -10.51 -9.38
N ARG A 159 -3.55 -10.70 -8.45
CA ARG A 159 -4.48 -11.85 -8.48
C ARG A 159 -5.39 -11.86 -9.71
N ARG A 160 -5.91 -10.70 -10.10
CA ARG A 160 -6.80 -10.57 -11.26
C ARG A 160 -6.06 -10.87 -12.57
N ILE A 161 -4.88 -10.27 -12.76
CA ILE A 161 -4.03 -10.52 -13.93
C ILE A 161 -3.68 -12.00 -14.03
N HIS A 162 -3.27 -12.62 -12.91
CA HIS A 162 -2.94 -14.05 -12.90
C HIS A 162 -4.14 -14.93 -13.33
N ARG A 163 -5.34 -14.65 -12.80
CA ARG A 163 -6.56 -15.38 -13.19
C ARG A 163 -6.88 -15.21 -14.67
N THR A 164 -6.84 -13.97 -15.18
CA THR A 164 -7.09 -13.68 -16.60
C THR A 164 -6.08 -14.38 -17.49
N THR A 165 -4.79 -14.35 -17.14
CA THR A 165 -3.72 -15.02 -17.89
C THR A 165 -3.93 -16.54 -17.92
N SER A 166 -4.32 -17.15 -16.79
CA SER A 166 -4.59 -18.58 -16.71
C SER A 166 -5.79 -19.00 -17.58
N LEU A 167 -6.86 -18.21 -17.57
CA LEU A 167 -8.04 -18.46 -18.40
C LEU A 167 -7.70 -18.35 -19.89
N LEU A 168 -6.95 -17.33 -20.29
CA LEU A 168 -6.56 -17.16 -21.68
C LEU A 168 -5.63 -18.27 -22.16
N ARG A 169 -4.65 -18.72 -21.35
CA ARG A 169 -3.81 -19.87 -21.66
C ARG A 169 -4.62 -21.16 -21.89
N THR A 170 -5.58 -21.44 -21.02
CA THR A 170 -6.45 -22.61 -21.17
C THR A 170 -7.26 -22.54 -22.46
N ARG A 171 -7.74 -21.35 -22.86
CA ARG A 171 -8.44 -21.16 -24.14
C ARG A 171 -7.51 -21.43 -25.32
N VAL A 172 -6.29 -20.88 -25.33
CA VAL A 172 -5.27 -21.15 -26.36
C VAL A 172 -4.97 -22.63 -26.49
N ASP A 173 -4.78 -23.34 -25.38
CA ASP A 173 -4.50 -24.78 -25.39
C ASP A 173 -5.67 -25.60 -25.99
N LEU A 174 -6.91 -25.25 -25.67
CA LEU A 174 -8.09 -25.88 -26.24
C LEU A 174 -8.22 -25.62 -27.75
N SER A 175 -7.99 -24.39 -28.19
CA SER A 175 -8.00 -24.02 -29.63
C SER A 175 -6.94 -24.82 -30.43
N ILE A 176 -5.73 -24.95 -29.90
CA ILE A 176 -4.67 -25.75 -30.53
C ILE A 176 -5.08 -27.24 -30.60
N GLN A 177 -5.71 -27.77 -29.57
CA GLN A 177 -6.19 -29.17 -29.58
C GLN A 177 -7.29 -29.40 -30.62
N GLU A 178 -8.26 -28.47 -30.73
CA GLU A 178 -9.32 -28.54 -31.74
C GLU A 178 -8.75 -28.48 -33.17
N GLN A 179 -7.80 -27.58 -33.44
CA GLN A 179 -7.12 -27.48 -34.74
C GLN A 179 -6.36 -28.78 -35.08
N ASN A 180 -5.64 -29.36 -34.11
CA ASN A 180 -4.92 -30.59 -34.32
C ASN A 180 -5.90 -31.79 -34.61
N GLN A 181 -7.04 -31.85 -33.92
CA GLN A 181 -8.06 -32.87 -34.20
C GLN A 181 -8.68 -32.72 -35.59
N HIS A 182 -8.94 -31.46 -35.99
CA HIS A 182 -9.47 -31.17 -37.32
C HIS A 182 -8.49 -31.58 -38.44
N LEU A 183 -7.17 -31.26 -38.24
CA LEU A 183 -6.13 -31.65 -39.19
C LEU A 183 -5.99 -33.20 -39.30
N LEU A 184 -6.04 -33.93 -38.19
CA LEU A 184 -6.00 -35.38 -38.17
C LEU A 184 -7.23 -36.00 -38.83
N SER A 185 -8.41 -35.43 -38.66
CA SER A 185 -9.65 -35.92 -39.30
C SER A 185 -9.67 -35.62 -40.81
N SER A 186 -9.02 -34.59 -41.28
CA SER A 186 -8.90 -34.27 -42.72
C SER A 186 -7.87 -35.06 -43.47
N MET A 187 -6.97 -35.74 -42.74
CA MET A 187 -5.93 -36.63 -43.33
C MET A 187 -6.35 -38.11 -43.44
N ASN A 188 -7.50 -38.49 -42.87
CA ASN A 188 -8.09 -39.80 -43.00
C ASN A 188 -9.24 -39.81 -44.02
#